data_ac6bc911a595db2fda885122d4f44142
#
_entry.id   ac6bc911a595db2fda885122d4f44142
#
_cell.length_a   1.000
_cell.length_b   1.000
_cell.length_c   1.000
_cell.angle_alpha   90.00
_cell.angle_beta   90.00
_cell.angle_gamma   90.00
#
_symmetry.space_group_name_H-M   'P 1'
#
loop_
_entity.id
_entity.type
_entity.pdbx_description
1 polymer ?
#
loop_
_entity_poly.entity_id
_entity_poly.type
_entity_poly.pdbx_seq_one_letter_code
_entity_poly.pdbx_strand_id
1 'polypeptide(L)'
;MVAVAELPEDRWQDYKDLRLEALQREPTAFGSSYEEERDLPEEEWRRRIGTVLFGIEDGNPVGLISYSVSNRLKTKHIAHIYSVYVRPSARRKGTGGLLLASALDKIRAHGGVIKVQLSVNPAMRPAVRLYERGGFVVQMRSAKELFVAGTYHDLLYMEKML
;
A
#
# COMPACT_ATOMS: atom_id res chain seq x y z
N MET A 1 -2.99 21.07 -1.48
CA MET A 1 -1.95 20.32 -2.21
C MET A 1 -1.43 19.21 -1.31
N VAL A 2 -1.27 18.00 -1.84
CA VAL A 2 -0.77 16.86 -1.09
C VAL A 2 0.74 16.75 -1.28
N ALA A 3 1.49 16.60 -0.18
CA ALA A 3 2.89 16.23 -0.19
C ALA A 3 3.05 14.80 0.32
N VAL A 4 4.10 14.08 -0.09
CA VAL A 4 4.42 12.76 0.44
C VAL A 4 5.57 12.86 1.43
N ALA A 5 5.37 12.26 2.60
CA ALA A 5 6.37 12.25 3.66
C ALA A 5 6.32 10.96 4.49
N GLU A 6 7.42 10.66 5.14
CA GLU A 6 7.45 9.71 6.27
C GLU A 6 6.92 10.43 7.51
N LEU A 7 6.27 9.72 8.39
CA LEU A 7 5.88 10.25 9.70
C LEU A 7 6.82 9.68 10.78
N PRO A 8 7.19 10.51 11.77
CA PRO A 8 7.97 10.02 12.89
C PRO A 8 7.18 9.02 13.75
N GLU A 9 7.90 8.21 14.48
CA GLU A 9 7.33 7.11 15.27
C GLU A 9 6.29 7.57 16.31
N ASP A 10 6.43 8.77 16.84
CA ASP A 10 5.48 9.35 17.79
C ASP A 10 4.11 9.71 17.17
N ARG A 11 4.02 9.73 15.84
CA ARG A 11 2.75 9.87 15.11
C ARG A 11 2.09 8.53 14.74
N TRP A 12 2.42 7.47 15.45
CA TRP A 12 1.85 6.14 15.22
C TRP A 12 0.31 6.10 15.28
N GLN A 13 -0.30 6.97 16.10
CA GLN A 13 -1.76 7.05 16.22
C GLN A 13 -2.40 7.52 14.90
N ASP A 14 -1.80 8.50 14.22
CA ASP A 14 -2.28 8.94 12.91
C ASP A 14 -2.23 7.81 11.88
N TYR A 15 -1.16 7.01 11.92
CA TYR A 15 -1.03 5.82 11.08
C TYR A 15 -2.11 4.79 11.40
N LYS A 16 -2.29 4.46 12.67
CA LYS A 16 -3.33 3.52 13.12
C LYS A 16 -4.71 3.95 12.64
N ASP A 17 -5.07 5.20 12.85
CA ASP A 17 -6.39 5.73 12.50
C ASP A 17 -6.64 5.64 10.99
N LEU A 18 -5.67 6.05 10.18
CA LEU A 18 -5.79 5.97 8.72
C LEU A 18 -5.81 4.53 8.21
N ARG A 19 -5.00 3.64 8.77
CA ARG A 19 -4.96 2.22 8.42
C ARG A 19 -6.28 1.52 8.75
N LEU A 20 -6.81 1.73 9.95
CA LEU A 20 -8.08 1.14 10.37
C LEU A 20 -9.25 1.70 9.56
N GLU A 21 -9.23 2.99 9.21
CA GLU A 21 -10.20 3.59 8.29
C GLU A 21 -10.16 2.88 6.93
N ALA A 22 -8.97 2.65 6.37
CA ALA A 22 -8.80 1.95 5.10
C ALA A 22 -9.39 0.53 5.12
N LEU A 23 -9.10 -0.23 6.17
CA LEU A 23 -9.60 -1.60 6.33
C LEU A 23 -11.14 -1.66 6.45
N GLN A 24 -11.74 -0.68 7.09
CA GLN A 24 -13.21 -0.60 7.22
C GLN A 24 -13.88 -0.13 5.93
N ARG A 25 -13.33 0.87 5.26
CA ARG A 25 -13.93 1.45 4.05
C ARG A 25 -13.76 0.60 2.80
N GLU A 26 -12.64 -0.11 2.71
CA GLU A 26 -12.28 -0.91 1.53
C GLU A 26 -11.83 -2.32 1.94
N PRO A 27 -12.71 -3.12 2.57
CA PRO A 27 -12.34 -4.44 3.09
C PRO A 27 -11.87 -5.43 2.02
N THR A 28 -12.25 -5.22 0.77
CA THR A 28 -11.83 -6.09 -0.35
C THR A 28 -10.50 -5.66 -1.00
N ALA A 29 -9.91 -4.57 -0.53
CA ALA A 29 -8.65 -4.05 -1.08
C ALA A 29 -7.40 -4.58 -0.35
N PHE A 30 -7.57 -5.25 0.79
CA PHE A 30 -6.47 -5.66 1.66
C PHE A 30 -6.56 -7.13 2.04
N GLY A 31 -5.40 -7.75 2.24
CA GLY A 31 -5.33 -9.12 2.79
C GLY A 31 -5.57 -9.19 4.30
N SER A 32 -5.38 -8.09 5.01
CA SER A 32 -5.68 -7.98 6.45
C SER A 32 -7.10 -7.46 6.66
N SER A 33 -7.67 -7.75 7.84
CA SER A 33 -8.98 -7.25 8.24
C SER A 33 -8.88 -6.23 9.37
N TYR A 34 -9.93 -5.42 9.51
CA TYR A 34 -10.06 -4.49 10.64
C TYR A 34 -10.03 -5.23 11.99
N GLU A 35 -10.71 -6.38 12.06
CA GLU A 35 -10.81 -7.20 13.28
C GLU A 35 -9.44 -7.72 13.73
N GLU A 36 -8.56 -8.06 12.79
CA GLU A 36 -7.21 -8.52 13.09
C GLU A 36 -6.30 -7.41 13.59
N GLU A 37 -6.47 -6.19 13.09
CA GLU A 37 -5.53 -5.09 13.36
C GLU A 37 -5.98 -4.11 14.44
N ARG A 38 -7.27 -3.96 14.70
CA ARG A 38 -7.80 -2.95 15.65
C ARG A 38 -7.21 -3.03 17.04
N ASP A 39 -6.90 -4.22 17.52
CA ASP A 39 -6.41 -4.47 18.88
C ASP A 39 -4.89 -4.69 18.94
N LEU A 40 -4.16 -4.42 17.85
CA LEU A 40 -2.71 -4.47 17.86
C LEU A 40 -2.14 -3.46 18.86
N PRO A 41 -1.09 -3.85 19.62
CA PRO A 41 -0.47 -2.97 20.60
C PRO A 41 0.25 -1.79 19.94
N GLU A 42 0.42 -0.69 20.68
CA GLU A 42 1.13 0.50 20.24
C GLU A 42 2.51 0.19 19.64
N GLU A 43 3.26 -0.71 20.28
CA GLU A 43 4.58 -1.14 19.83
C GLU A 43 4.58 -1.64 18.38
N GLU A 44 3.55 -2.38 17.98
CA GLU A 44 3.43 -2.88 16.62
C GLU A 44 3.18 -1.75 15.60
N TRP A 45 2.37 -0.76 15.95
CA TRP A 45 2.16 0.43 15.12
C TRP A 45 3.43 1.26 14.96
N ARG A 46 4.16 1.45 16.05
CA ARG A 46 5.46 2.14 16.03
C ARG A 46 6.49 1.42 15.17
N ARG A 47 6.50 0.10 15.22
CA ARG A 47 7.39 -0.73 14.39
C ARG A 47 7.07 -0.62 12.90
N ARG A 48 5.78 -0.60 12.55
CA ARG A 48 5.33 -0.60 11.13
C ARG A 48 5.48 0.75 10.45
N ILE A 49 5.35 1.86 11.17
CA ILE A 49 5.29 3.20 10.57
C ILE A 49 6.53 3.55 9.72
N GLY A 50 7.69 2.99 10.06
CA GLY A 50 8.96 3.25 9.37
C GLY A 50 9.02 2.77 7.91
N THR A 51 8.06 1.94 7.48
CA THR A 51 7.97 1.43 6.10
C THR A 51 6.77 1.98 5.35
N VAL A 52 6.18 3.07 5.87
CA VAL A 52 4.98 3.69 5.31
C VAL A 52 5.27 5.11 4.87
N LEU A 53 4.83 5.45 3.66
CA LEU A 53 4.78 6.82 3.18
C LEU A 53 3.35 7.34 3.26
N PHE A 54 3.21 8.59 3.64
CA PHE A 54 1.91 9.24 3.82
C PHE A 54 1.74 10.40 2.86
N GLY A 55 0.56 10.48 2.25
CA GLY A 55 0.09 11.69 1.61
C GLY A 55 -0.42 12.65 2.67
N ILE A 56 0.18 13.82 2.78
CA ILE A 56 -0.13 14.82 3.80
C ILE A 56 -0.80 16.03 3.14
N GLU A 57 -1.96 16.43 3.64
CA GLU A 57 -2.66 17.64 3.25
C GLU A 57 -2.99 18.43 4.53
N ASP A 58 -2.55 19.70 4.59
CA ASP A 58 -2.74 20.57 5.77
C ASP A 58 -2.26 19.91 7.09
N GLY A 59 -1.12 19.23 7.05
CA GLY A 59 -0.52 18.56 8.20
C GLY A 59 -1.15 17.21 8.60
N ASN A 60 -2.22 16.81 7.91
CA ASN A 60 -2.95 15.56 8.21
C ASN A 60 -2.70 14.49 7.15
N PRO A 61 -2.53 13.22 7.54
CA PRO A 61 -2.42 12.14 6.59
C PRO A 61 -3.77 11.86 5.94
N VAL A 62 -3.79 11.88 4.60
CA VAL A 62 -4.97 11.62 3.76
C VAL A 62 -4.81 10.41 2.85
N GLY A 63 -3.65 9.81 2.85
CA GLY A 63 -3.35 8.58 2.11
C GLY A 63 -2.10 7.90 2.64
N LEU A 64 -1.92 6.65 2.32
CA LEU A 64 -0.75 5.87 2.69
C LEU A 64 -0.38 4.83 1.62
N ILE A 65 0.88 4.45 1.64
CA ILE A 65 1.43 3.34 0.86
C ILE A 65 2.54 2.69 1.68
N SER A 66 2.54 1.36 1.73
CA SER A 66 3.60 0.59 2.38
C SER A 66 4.47 -0.11 1.34
N TYR A 67 5.74 -0.25 1.65
CA TYR A 67 6.67 -1.02 0.82
C TYR A 67 7.66 -1.79 1.70
N SER A 68 8.21 -2.84 1.14
CA SER A 68 9.31 -3.59 1.75
C SER A 68 10.28 -4.10 0.69
N VAL A 69 11.54 -4.25 1.07
CA VAL A 69 12.55 -4.93 0.26
C VAL A 69 12.85 -6.27 0.93
N SER A 70 12.90 -7.34 0.15
CA SER A 70 13.19 -8.66 0.69
C SER A 70 14.60 -8.69 1.30
N ASN A 71 14.72 -9.27 2.50
CA ASN A 71 15.99 -9.44 3.20
C ASN A 71 16.61 -10.83 2.98
N ARG A 72 15.96 -11.71 2.21
CA ARG A 72 16.46 -13.07 1.92
C ARG A 72 17.49 -13.00 0.79
N LEU A 73 18.59 -13.72 0.94
CA LEU A 73 19.73 -13.68 -0.01
C LEU A 73 19.32 -13.88 -1.47
N LYS A 74 18.42 -14.81 -1.75
CA LYS A 74 18.00 -15.13 -3.12
C LYS A 74 16.95 -14.20 -3.70
N THR A 75 16.31 -13.36 -2.89
CA THR A 75 15.22 -12.48 -3.31
C THR A 75 15.43 -11.02 -2.92
N LYS A 76 16.63 -10.65 -2.45
CA LYS A 76 16.95 -9.27 -2.05
C LYS A 76 16.84 -8.23 -3.16
N HIS A 77 16.70 -8.69 -4.40
CA HIS A 77 16.46 -7.86 -5.58
C HIS A 77 14.97 -7.58 -5.84
N ILE A 78 14.10 -8.06 -4.95
CA ILE A 78 12.63 -7.92 -5.07
C ILE A 78 12.10 -7.02 -3.97
N ALA A 79 11.29 -6.03 -4.34
CA ALA A 79 10.51 -5.23 -3.41
C ALA A 79 9.01 -5.52 -3.58
N HIS A 80 8.26 -5.22 -2.55
CA HIS A 80 6.80 -5.36 -2.53
C HIS A 80 6.15 -4.03 -2.16
N ILE A 81 5.07 -3.70 -2.84
CA ILE A 81 4.16 -2.59 -2.50
C ILE A 81 2.86 -3.18 -1.99
N TYR A 82 2.33 -2.61 -0.93
CA TYR A 82 1.08 -3.01 -0.32
C TYR A 82 0.44 -1.86 0.44
N SER A 83 -0.78 -2.05 0.93
CA SER A 83 -1.49 -1.08 1.76
C SER A 83 -1.67 0.29 1.11
N VAL A 84 -2.06 0.34 -0.16
CA VAL A 84 -2.33 1.62 -0.83
C VAL A 84 -3.75 2.06 -0.52
N TYR A 85 -3.89 3.26 0.04
CA TYR A 85 -5.17 3.87 0.36
C TYR A 85 -5.11 5.39 0.23
N VAL A 86 -6.17 5.99 -0.27
CA VAL A 86 -6.36 7.45 -0.32
C VAL A 86 -7.77 7.75 0.16
N ARG A 87 -7.91 8.66 1.14
CA ARG A 87 -9.21 9.13 1.61
C ARG A 87 -10.04 9.66 0.44
N PRO A 88 -11.37 9.43 0.42
CA PRO A 88 -12.23 9.92 -0.66
C PRO A 88 -12.06 11.41 -0.96
N SER A 89 -11.88 12.26 0.06
CA SER A 89 -11.66 13.71 -0.08
C SER A 89 -10.39 14.09 -0.81
N ALA A 90 -9.38 13.22 -0.82
CA ALA A 90 -8.07 13.44 -1.45
C ALA A 90 -7.90 12.67 -2.77
N ARG A 91 -8.93 11.97 -3.23
CA ARG A 91 -8.93 11.26 -4.53
C ARG A 91 -9.06 12.22 -5.69
N ARG A 92 -8.72 11.73 -6.92
CA ARG A 92 -8.75 12.48 -8.18
C ARG A 92 -7.88 13.75 -8.20
N LYS A 93 -6.96 13.87 -7.25
CA LYS A 93 -5.97 14.95 -7.15
C LYS A 93 -4.55 14.47 -7.47
N GLY A 94 -4.42 13.24 -7.98
CA GLY A 94 -3.10 12.63 -8.24
C GLY A 94 -2.41 12.03 -7.02
N THR A 95 -3.04 12.01 -5.84
CA THR A 95 -2.45 11.55 -4.59
C THR A 95 -1.94 10.11 -4.68
N GLY A 96 -2.72 9.18 -5.25
CA GLY A 96 -2.29 7.79 -5.43
C GLY A 96 -1.05 7.65 -6.33
N GLY A 97 -1.00 8.41 -7.41
CA GLY A 97 0.16 8.45 -8.31
C GLY A 97 1.40 8.99 -7.63
N LEU A 98 1.24 10.05 -6.82
CA LEU A 98 2.34 10.65 -6.07
C LEU A 98 2.89 9.67 -5.00
N LEU A 99 2.01 8.98 -4.28
CA LEU A 99 2.39 7.94 -3.32
C LEU A 99 3.16 6.80 -4.00
N LEU A 100 2.64 6.29 -5.12
CA LEU A 100 3.29 5.22 -5.86
C LEU A 100 4.67 5.63 -6.39
N ALA A 101 4.78 6.81 -6.99
CA ALA A 101 6.05 7.34 -7.48
C ALA A 101 7.07 7.48 -6.35
N SER A 102 6.65 8.04 -5.20
CA SER A 102 7.52 8.19 -4.03
C SER A 102 7.99 6.87 -3.46
N ALA A 103 7.12 5.85 -3.40
CA ALA A 103 7.50 4.52 -2.96
C ALA A 103 8.51 3.87 -3.93
N LEU A 104 8.32 4.01 -5.24
CA LEU A 104 9.27 3.51 -6.23
C LEU A 104 10.62 4.21 -6.12
N ASP A 105 10.66 5.51 -5.86
CA ASP A 105 11.90 6.25 -5.64
C ASP A 105 12.64 5.80 -4.38
N LYS A 106 11.93 5.54 -3.28
CA LYS A 106 12.51 4.94 -2.07
C LYS A 106 13.10 3.55 -2.34
N ILE A 107 12.37 2.73 -3.09
CA ILE A 107 12.83 1.39 -3.48
C ILE A 107 14.10 1.49 -4.34
N ARG A 108 14.15 2.39 -5.33
CA ARG A 108 15.34 2.61 -6.14
C ARG A 108 16.53 3.09 -5.31
N ALA A 109 16.29 4.00 -4.38
CA ALA A 109 17.33 4.54 -3.49
C ALA A 109 17.92 3.48 -2.56
N HIS A 110 17.18 2.41 -2.24
CA HIS A 110 17.67 1.28 -1.46
C HIS A 110 18.86 0.58 -2.17
N GLY A 111 18.86 0.56 -3.51
CA GLY A 111 19.88 -0.09 -4.33
C GLY A 111 19.71 -1.62 -4.44
N GLY A 112 20.07 -2.16 -5.59
CA GLY A 112 20.05 -3.61 -5.85
C GLY A 112 18.67 -4.21 -6.12
N VAL A 113 17.59 -3.44 -6.03
CA VAL A 113 16.25 -3.91 -6.41
C VAL A 113 16.06 -3.75 -7.90
N ILE A 114 15.64 -4.82 -8.56
CA ILE A 114 15.35 -4.82 -10.01
C ILE A 114 13.88 -5.11 -10.33
N LYS A 115 13.11 -5.55 -9.34
CA LYS A 115 11.72 -5.95 -9.54
C LYS A 115 10.84 -5.54 -8.35
N VAL A 116 9.67 -4.98 -8.66
CA VAL A 116 8.64 -4.63 -7.68
C VAL A 116 7.38 -5.44 -7.95
N GLN A 117 6.81 -6.02 -6.92
CA GLN A 117 5.60 -6.83 -6.98
C GLN A 117 4.49 -6.22 -6.13
N LEU A 118 3.26 -6.42 -6.55
CA LEU A 118 2.07 -6.10 -5.77
C LEU A 118 0.91 -7.04 -6.17
N SER A 119 -0.12 -7.06 -5.34
CA SER A 119 -1.39 -7.70 -5.69
C SER A 119 -2.54 -6.71 -5.54
N VAL A 120 -3.57 -6.87 -6.37
CA VAL A 120 -4.74 -5.98 -6.38
C VAL A 120 -5.99 -6.76 -6.76
N ASN A 121 -7.10 -6.44 -6.10
CA ASN A 121 -8.40 -6.96 -6.47
C ASN A 121 -8.82 -6.36 -7.82
N PRO A 122 -9.13 -7.17 -8.86
CA PRO A 122 -9.50 -6.65 -10.18
C PRO A 122 -10.77 -5.81 -10.18
N ALA A 123 -11.65 -5.94 -9.18
CA ALA A 123 -12.82 -5.09 -9.02
C ALA A 123 -12.46 -3.65 -8.59
N MET A 124 -11.28 -3.45 -8.03
CA MET A 124 -10.74 -2.13 -7.67
C MET A 124 -10.13 -1.44 -8.90
N ARG A 125 -10.96 -1.13 -9.88
CA ARG A 125 -10.53 -0.60 -11.18
C ARG A 125 -9.63 0.66 -11.10
N PRO A 126 -9.90 1.65 -10.24
CA PRO A 126 -9.02 2.80 -10.10
C PRO A 126 -7.60 2.42 -9.66
N ALA A 127 -7.46 1.44 -8.77
CA ALA A 127 -6.17 0.93 -8.31
C ALA A 127 -5.44 0.18 -9.43
N VAL A 128 -6.12 -0.69 -10.16
CA VAL A 128 -5.54 -1.40 -11.31
C VAL A 128 -4.99 -0.40 -12.32
N ARG A 129 -5.78 0.61 -12.70
CA ARG A 129 -5.34 1.66 -13.63
C ARG A 129 -4.17 2.47 -13.10
N LEU A 130 -4.12 2.74 -11.79
CA LEU A 130 -3.00 3.40 -11.15
C LEU A 130 -1.71 2.61 -11.37
N TYR A 131 -1.74 1.32 -11.11
CA TYR A 131 -0.56 0.45 -11.26
C TYR A 131 -0.15 0.27 -12.71
N GLU A 132 -1.11 0.09 -13.63
CA GLU A 132 -0.83 0.03 -15.07
C GLU A 132 -0.14 1.30 -15.57
N ARG A 133 -0.63 2.48 -15.20
CA ARG A 133 0.02 3.77 -15.51
C ARG A 133 1.40 3.88 -14.87
N GLY A 134 1.60 3.26 -13.71
CA GLY A 134 2.91 3.17 -13.05
C GLY A 134 3.88 2.18 -13.69
N GLY A 135 3.47 1.49 -14.76
CA GLY A 135 4.30 0.54 -15.50
C GLY A 135 4.24 -0.89 -14.97
N PHE A 136 3.28 -1.22 -14.11
CA PHE A 136 3.06 -2.59 -13.66
C PHE A 136 2.25 -3.38 -14.70
N VAL A 137 2.60 -4.65 -14.86
CA VAL A 137 1.99 -5.59 -15.78
C VAL A 137 1.44 -6.79 -15.01
N VAL A 138 0.24 -7.24 -15.37
CA VAL A 138 -0.37 -8.44 -14.78
C VAL A 138 0.42 -9.68 -15.19
N GLN A 139 0.88 -10.44 -14.21
CA GLN A 139 1.57 -11.71 -14.41
C GLN A 139 0.64 -12.91 -14.19
N MET A 140 -0.27 -12.80 -13.24
CA MET A 140 -1.16 -13.89 -12.87
C MET A 140 -2.46 -13.35 -12.28
N ARG A 141 -3.55 -14.06 -12.53
CA ARG A 141 -4.81 -13.90 -11.81
C ARG A 141 -5.05 -15.15 -10.97
N SER A 142 -5.22 -14.97 -9.68
CA SER A 142 -5.55 -16.05 -8.77
C SER A 142 -7.01 -15.96 -8.35
N ALA A 143 -7.76 -17.02 -8.63
CA ALA A 143 -9.18 -17.08 -8.33
C ALA A 143 -9.43 -17.36 -6.83
N LYS A 144 -10.42 -16.68 -6.27
CA LYS A 144 -10.90 -16.91 -4.89
C LYS A 144 -9.81 -16.78 -3.82
N GLU A 145 -8.96 -15.78 -3.95
CA GLU A 145 -7.87 -15.52 -3.00
C GLU A 145 -8.34 -14.86 -1.69
N LEU A 146 -9.38 -14.03 -1.74
CA LEU A 146 -9.94 -13.38 -0.56
C LEU A 146 -11.38 -13.82 -0.34
N PHE A 147 -11.75 -13.99 0.92
CA PHE A 147 -13.14 -14.22 1.33
C PHE A 147 -13.58 -13.07 2.25
N VAL A 148 -14.50 -12.25 1.76
CA VAL A 148 -14.97 -11.05 2.46
C VAL A 148 -16.48 -11.01 2.44
N ALA A 149 -17.10 -10.91 3.60
CA ALA A 149 -18.57 -10.78 3.75
C ALA A 149 -19.36 -11.82 2.93
N GLY A 150 -18.93 -13.07 2.96
CA GLY A 150 -19.60 -14.19 2.27
C GLY A 150 -19.29 -14.30 0.77
N THR A 151 -18.38 -13.48 0.22
CA THR A 151 -18.03 -13.45 -1.20
C THR A 151 -16.54 -13.72 -1.40
N TYR A 152 -16.22 -14.55 -2.39
CA TYR A 152 -14.84 -14.77 -2.83
C TYR A 152 -14.43 -13.71 -3.85
N HIS A 153 -13.19 -13.24 -3.73
CA HIS A 153 -12.58 -12.27 -4.64
C HIS A 153 -11.28 -12.82 -5.21
N ASP A 154 -11.04 -12.52 -6.48
CA ASP A 154 -9.77 -12.83 -7.13
C ASP A 154 -8.72 -11.76 -6.78
N LEU A 155 -7.45 -12.10 -6.97
CA LEU A 155 -6.35 -11.13 -6.98
C LEU A 155 -5.59 -11.20 -8.31
N LEU A 156 -5.20 -10.03 -8.80
CA LEU A 156 -4.18 -9.88 -9.84
C LEU A 156 -2.83 -9.71 -9.16
N TYR A 157 -1.85 -10.47 -9.60
CA TYR A 157 -0.45 -10.26 -9.23
C TYR A 157 0.23 -9.48 -10.35
N MET A 158 0.77 -8.32 -10.00
CA MET A 158 1.38 -7.40 -10.96
C MET A 158 2.84 -7.16 -10.62
N GLU A 159 3.65 -6.93 -11.64
CA GLU A 159 5.09 -6.70 -11.51
C GLU A 159 5.53 -5.51 -12.35
N LYS A 160 6.59 -4.85 -11.87
CA LYS A 160 7.34 -3.84 -12.61
C LYS A 160 8.83 -4.15 -12.50
N MET A 161 9.50 -4.21 -13.65
CA MET A 161 10.97 -4.22 -13.69
C MET A 161 11.48 -2.78 -13.60
N LEU A 162 12.49 -2.57 -12.76
CA LEU A 162 13.09 -1.25 -12.56
C LEU A 162 14.25 -1.00 -13.52
#